data_7339128c652fd373aea613444c0742d0
#
_entry.id   7339128c652fd373aea613444c0742d0
#
_cell.length_a   1.000
_cell.length_b   1.000
_cell.length_c   1.000
_cell.angle_alpha   90.00
_cell.angle_beta   90.00
_cell.angle_gamma   90.00
#
_symmetry.space_group_name_H-M   'P 1'
#
loop_
_entity.id
_entity.type
_entity.pdbx_description
1 polymer ?
#
loop_
_entity_poly.entity_id
_entity_poly.type
_entity_poly.pdbx_seq_one_letter_code
_entity_poly.pdbx_strand_id
1 'polypeptide(L)'
;MKEFSKPMIYYGYRFYKAEQIATGNYKGYNYFVLNFGTHPAAYIDVTHTSLYKKDYGDIALHCHGGLTYSGPYLLTVDKKGWYIGWDYAHYNDYLCYGYETSINGYGRIWTTPEIVCECKKVINQIIKLEKEVTK
;
A
#
# COMPACT_ATOMS: atom_id res chain seq x y z
N MET A 1 2.22 15.62 -3.32
CA MET A 1 2.66 14.25 -2.99
C MET A 1 3.88 14.33 -2.10
N LYS A 2 3.80 13.74 -0.92
CA LYS A 2 4.93 13.71 0.02
C LYS A 2 5.84 12.52 -0.27
N GLU A 3 7.12 12.68 0.05
CA GLU A 3 8.08 11.62 -0.14
C GLU A 3 8.25 10.79 1.13
N PHE A 4 8.36 9.47 0.96
CA PHE A 4 8.87 8.63 2.00
C PHE A 4 10.40 8.63 1.88
N SER A 5 11.06 9.50 2.60
CA SER A 5 12.53 9.57 2.58
C SER A 5 13.14 9.02 3.85
N LYS A 6 12.48 9.25 4.97
CA LYS A 6 12.89 8.70 6.27
C LYS A 6 11.65 8.49 7.10
N PRO A 7 11.58 7.38 7.82
CA PRO A 7 10.47 7.17 8.75
C PRO A 7 10.55 8.19 9.88
N MET A 8 9.38 8.59 10.37
CA MET A 8 9.33 9.44 11.54
C MET A 8 9.73 8.64 12.77
N ILE A 9 10.52 9.25 13.64
CA ILE A 9 10.89 8.65 14.90
C ILE A 9 9.77 8.94 15.90
N TYR A 10 9.12 7.91 16.37
CA TYR A 10 8.09 8.05 17.40
C TYR A 10 8.69 7.66 18.76
N TYR A 11 8.69 8.60 19.66
CA TYR A 11 9.05 8.31 21.02
C TYR A 11 7.89 7.60 21.69
N GLY A 12 8.10 6.41 22.10
CA GLY A 12 7.12 5.69 22.87
C GLY A 12 6.28 4.70 22.11
N TYR A 13 6.85 3.91 21.33
CA TYR A 13 6.22 2.68 20.87
C TYR A 13 4.99 2.77 20.03
N ARG A 14 4.76 1.97 19.16
CA ARG A 14 3.51 1.31 18.79
C ARG A 14 2.38 2.14 18.23
N PHE A 15 2.35 3.43 18.39
CA PHE A 15 1.33 4.25 17.79
C PHE A 15 1.87 4.83 16.52
N TYR A 16 1.84 4.01 15.50
CA TYR A 16 2.16 4.51 14.19
C TYR A 16 1.00 5.35 13.75
N LYS A 17 1.24 6.61 13.64
CA LYS A 17 0.27 7.49 13.05
C LYS A 17 0.41 7.37 11.56
N ALA A 18 -0.51 6.65 10.92
CA ALA A 18 -0.51 6.53 9.48
C ALA A 18 -0.67 7.90 8.85
N GLU A 19 0.19 8.23 7.90
CA GLU A 19 0.12 9.48 7.15
C GLU A 19 -0.08 9.14 5.68
N GLN A 20 -1.07 9.80 5.05
CA GLN A 20 -1.28 9.65 3.63
C GLN A 20 -0.25 10.52 2.89
N ILE A 21 0.68 9.90 2.18
CA ILE A 21 1.74 10.61 1.47
C ILE A 21 1.45 10.78 -0.01
N ALA A 22 0.54 9.98 -0.56
CA ALA A 22 0.05 10.16 -1.92
C ALA A 22 -1.34 9.57 -2.06
N THR A 23 -2.14 10.15 -2.93
CA THR A 23 -3.42 9.61 -3.34
C THR A 23 -3.72 10.08 -4.75
N GLY A 24 -4.50 9.31 -5.48
CA GLY A 24 -4.89 9.68 -6.83
C GLY A 24 -5.88 8.70 -7.41
N ASN A 25 -6.25 8.97 -8.64
CA ASN A 25 -7.11 8.10 -9.42
C ASN A 25 -6.41 7.77 -10.73
N TYR A 26 -6.36 6.48 -11.05
CA TYR A 26 -5.77 6.02 -12.29
C TYR A 26 -6.76 5.11 -12.97
N LYS A 27 -7.18 5.50 -14.16
CA LYS A 27 -8.14 4.74 -14.98
C LYS A 27 -9.42 4.34 -14.22
N GLY A 28 -9.88 5.22 -13.33
CA GLY A 28 -11.09 5.01 -12.56
C GLY A 28 -10.91 4.36 -11.19
N TYR A 29 -9.69 3.99 -10.82
CA TYR A 29 -9.38 3.37 -9.53
C TYR A 29 -8.62 4.32 -8.63
N ASN A 30 -9.11 4.47 -7.41
CA ASN A 30 -8.42 5.29 -6.40
C ASN A 30 -7.30 4.48 -5.75
N TYR A 31 -6.15 5.12 -5.61
CA TYR A 31 -5.02 4.52 -4.89
C TYR A 31 -4.57 5.43 -3.76
N PHE A 32 -3.94 4.82 -2.77
CA PHE A 32 -3.49 5.50 -1.55
C PHE A 32 -2.12 4.97 -1.17
N VAL A 33 -1.20 5.86 -0.84
CA VAL A 33 0.09 5.48 -0.30
C VAL A 33 0.19 6.06 1.10
N LEU A 34 0.41 5.20 2.08
CA LEU A 34 0.48 5.57 3.48
C LEU A 34 1.89 5.36 4.02
N ASN A 35 2.30 6.23 4.92
CA ASN A 35 3.52 6.06 5.70
C ASN A 35 3.13 5.68 7.13
N PHE A 36 3.56 4.50 7.56
CA PHE A 36 3.31 4.01 8.91
C PHE A 36 4.40 4.40 9.90
N GLY A 37 5.37 5.20 9.48
CA GLY A 37 6.47 5.61 10.33
C GLY A 37 7.65 4.65 10.27
N THR A 38 7.40 3.37 10.03
CA THR A 38 8.44 2.35 9.87
C THR A 38 8.68 2.03 8.40
N HIS A 39 7.63 2.10 7.60
CA HIS A 39 7.66 1.74 6.19
C HIS A 39 6.43 2.31 5.48
N PRO A 40 6.47 2.47 4.18
CA PRO A 40 5.28 2.81 3.41
C PRO A 40 4.49 1.57 3.01
N ALA A 41 3.23 1.79 2.69
CA ALA A 41 2.34 0.77 2.15
C ALA A 41 1.41 1.40 1.11
N ALA A 42 0.88 0.58 0.23
CA ALA A 42 0.03 1.04 -0.85
C ALA A 42 -1.29 0.27 -0.88
N TYR A 43 -2.35 0.96 -1.27
CA TYR A 43 -3.71 0.40 -1.25
C TYR A 43 -4.48 0.86 -2.48
N ILE A 44 -5.39 0.01 -2.93
CA ILE A 44 -6.27 0.30 -4.06
C ILE A 44 -7.70 0.01 -3.64
N ASP A 45 -8.60 0.93 -3.94
CA ASP A 45 -10.03 0.76 -3.73
C ASP A 45 -10.59 -0.13 -4.84
N VAL A 46 -11.06 -1.31 -4.47
CA VAL A 46 -11.64 -2.29 -5.40
C VAL A 46 -13.12 -2.53 -5.12
N THR A 47 -13.79 -1.58 -4.46
CA THR A 47 -15.19 -1.69 -4.04
C THR A 47 -16.14 -2.07 -5.18
N HIS A 48 -15.92 -1.52 -6.37
CA HIS A 48 -16.81 -1.72 -7.51
C HIS A 48 -16.29 -2.74 -8.52
N THR A 49 -15.51 -3.69 -8.04
CA THR A 49 -14.93 -4.75 -8.88
C THR A 49 -15.36 -6.12 -8.40
N SER A 50 -15.03 -7.15 -9.18
CA SER A 50 -15.25 -8.54 -8.77
C SER A 50 -14.41 -8.95 -7.57
N LEU A 51 -13.45 -8.12 -7.17
CA LEU A 51 -12.60 -8.38 -6.00
C LEU A 51 -13.26 -7.98 -4.69
N TYR A 52 -14.43 -7.34 -4.75
CA TYR A 52 -15.18 -6.93 -3.56
C TYR A 52 -15.43 -8.12 -2.62
N LYS A 53 -15.06 -7.96 -1.37
CA LYS A 53 -15.13 -8.97 -0.31
C LYS A 53 -14.24 -10.19 -0.50
N LYS A 54 -13.35 -10.19 -1.48
CA LYS A 54 -12.36 -11.26 -1.60
C LYS A 54 -11.20 -11.05 -0.64
N ASP A 55 -10.75 -12.14 -0.04
CA ASP A 55 -9.55 -12.13 0.77
C ASP A 55 -8.31 -12.02 -0.13
N TYR A 56 -7.28 -11.32 0.37
CA TYR A 56 -6.07 -11.10 -0.43
C TYR A 56 -5.40 -12.40 -0.86
N GLY A 57 -5.53 -13.47 -0.07
CA GLY A 57 -4.97 -14.78 -0.42
C GLY A 57 -5.62 -15.44 -1.64
N ASP A 58 -6.82 -14.97 -2.02
CA ASP A 58 -7.56 -15.49 -3.16
C ASP A 58 -7.47 -14.59 -4.39
N ILE A 59 -6.60 -13.59 -4.36
CA ILE A 59 -6.45 -12.62 -5.44
C ILE A 59 -5.09 -12.81 -6.10
N ALA A 60 -5.10 -13.07 -7.41
CA ALA A 60 -3.88 -13.30 -8.18
C ALA A 60 -3.39 -11.99 -8.80
N LEU A 61 -2.70 -11.20 -8.00
CA LEU A 61 -2.06 -9.95 -8.45
C LEU A 61 -0.58 -9.97 -8.07
N HIS A 62 0.24 -9.38 -8.93
CA HIS A 62 1.68 -9.25 -8.68
C HIS A 62 1.99 -7.85 -8.18
N CYS A 63 2.57 -7.77 -7.00
CA CYS A 63 3.04 -6.52 -6.42
C CYS A 63 4.22 -6.81 -5.51
N HIS A 64 4.87 -5.74 -5.04
CA HIS A 64 6.03 -5.86 -4.16
C HIS A 64 5.70 -6.70 -2.92
N GLY A 65 6.36 -7.84 -2.77
CA GLY A 65 6.17 -8.75 -1.65
C GLY A 65 4.83 -9.48 -1.62
N GLY A 66 3.96 -9.27 -2.59
CA GLY A 66 2.62 -9.84 -2.62
C GLY A 66 1.61 -9.05 -1.81
N LEU A 67 0.32 -9.29 -2.05
CA LEU A 67 -0.73 -8.65 -1.27
C LEU A 67 -0.69 -9.10 0.18
N THR A 68 -0.86 -8.17 1.11
CA THR A 68 -0.85 -8.42 2.55
C THR A 68 -2.09 -7.90 3.27
N TYR A 69 -2.95 -7.20 2.57
CA TYR A 69 -4.16 -6.63 3.16
C TYR A 69 -5.35 -6.75 2.24
N SER A 70 -6.50 -7.04 2.83
CA SER A 70 -7.83 -6.85 2.22
C SER A 70 -8.82 -6.55 3.34
N GLY A 71 -9.71 -5.60 3.12
CA GLY A 71 -10.68 -5.26 4.14
C GLY A 71 -11.55 -4.07 3.77
N PRO A 72 -12.61 -3.83 4.59
CA PRO A 72 -13.59 -2.78 4.30
C PRO A 72 -13.15 -1.39 4.70
N TYR A 73 -12.07 -1.27 5.49
CA TYR A 73 -11.61 0.01 6.01
C TYR A 73 -10.14 0.25 5.69
N LEU A 74 -9.80 1.50 5.51
CA LEU A 74 -8.43 1.93 5.33
C LEU A 74 -8.17 3.11 6.26
N LEU A 75 -7.04 3.06 6.98
CA LEU A 75 -6.60 4.18 7.83
C LEU A 75 -6.48 5.45 6.98
N THR A 76 -6.85 6.58 7.55
CA THR A 76 -6.87 7.90 6.90
C THR A 76 -7.97 8.10 5.85
N VAL A 77 -8.78 7.09 5.58
CA VAL A 77 -9.89 7.16 4.62
C VAL A 77 -11.20 6.91 5.34
N ASP A 78 -12.12 7.88 5.32
CA ASP A 78 -13.41 7.83 6.02
C ASP A 78 -14.51 7.19 5.18
N LYS A 79 -14.15 6.26 4.33
CA LYS A 79 -15.13 5.64 3.46
C LYS A 79 -15.01 4.12 3.55
N LYS A 80 -16.09 3.47 3.95
CA LYS A 80 -16.17 2.03 3.92
C LYS A 80 -16.25 1.56 2.47
N GLY A 81 -15.48 0.54 2.15
CA GLY A 81 -15.48 -0.04 0.80
C GLY A 81 -14.82 -1.40 0.84
N TRP A 82 -13.99 -1.69 -0.12
CA TRP A 82 -13.10 -2.83 -0.09
C TRP A 82 -11.75 -2.41 -0.66
N TYR A 83 -10.73 -2.58 0.16
CA TYR A 83 -9.37 -2.14 -0.17
C TYR A 83 -8.45 -3.35 -0.16
N ILE A 84 -7.55 -3.40 -1.13
CA ILE A 84 -6.46 -4.36 -1.13
C ILE A 84 -5.15 -3.58 -1.04
N GLY A 85 -4.13 -4.20 -0.49
CA GLY A 85 -2.88 -3.50 -0.30
C GLY A 85 -1.68 -4.41 -0.11
N TRP A 86 -0.53 -3.77 -0.16
CA TRP A 86 0.77 -4.39 0.06
C TRP A 86 1.68 -3.39 0.76
N ASP A 87 2.77 -3.88 1.30
CA ASP A 87 3.67 -3.02 2.06
C ASP A 87 5.13 -3.18 1.61
N TYR A 88 5.95 -2.26 2.08
CA TYR A 88 7.37 -2.21 1.81
C TYR A 88 8.15 -2.49 3.09
N ALA A 89 7.82 -3.62 3.73
CA ALA A 89 8.37 -4.06 5.00
C ALA A 89 8.98 -5.46 4.88
N HIS A 90 9.71 -5.72 3.81
CA HIS A 90 10.32 -7.02 3.53
C HIS A 90 11.83 -6.97 3.77
N TYR A 91 12.48 -8.12 3.68
CA TYR A 91 13.90 -8.27 4.04
C TYR A 91 14.83 -7.22 3.44
N ASN A 92 14.63 -6.88 2.17
CA ASN A 92 15.48 -5.90 1.48
C ASN A 92 14.93 -4.48 1.50
N ASP A 93 13.84 -4.24 2.21
CA ASP A 93 13.26 -2.92 2.34
C ASP A 93 13.82 -2.23 3.59
N TYR A 94 13.93 -0.90 3.52
CA TYR A 94 14.33 -0.11 4.66
C TYR A 94 13.20 -0.09 5.69
N LEU A 95 13.53 -0.48 6.92
CA LEU A 95 12.59 -0.51 8.04
C LEU A 95 13.18 0.23 9.23
N CYS A 96 12.37 0.99 9.94
CA CYS A 96 12.76 1.66 11.15
C CYS A 96 11.73 1.43 12.25
N TYR A 97 12.19 0.96 13.41
CA TYR A 97 11.34 0.73 14.57
C TYR A 97 11.71 1.69 15.67
N GLY A 98 10.99 2.79 15.76
CA GLY A 98 11.19 3.75 16.84
C GLY A 98 12.64 4.20 16.93
N TYR A 99 12.99 5.03 17.84
CA TYR A 99 14.33 5.55 18.02
C TYR A 99 15.14 5.64 16.71
N GLU A 100 16.37 5.33 16.77
CA GLU A 100 17.28 5.38 15.63
C GLU A 100 17.50 4.04 15.00
N THR A 101 16.91 3.01 15.55
CA THR A 101 17.25 1.65 15.16
C THR A 101 16.48 1.24 13.92
N SER A 102 17.20 0.99 12.88
CA SER A 102 16.66 0.38 11.69
C SER A 102 16.91 -1.12 11.75
N ILE A 103 15.89 -1.91 11.50
CA ILE A 103 16.06 -3.36 11.40
C ILE A 103 16.88 -3.70 10.16
N ASN A 104 16.70 -2.94 9.09
CA ASN A 104 17.45 -3.12 7.87
C ASN A 104 17.91 -1.75 7.35
N GLY A 105 18.94 -1.20 8.02
CA GLY A 105 19.48 0.11 7.70
C GLY A 105 20.09 0.20 6.32
N TYR A 106 20.39 -0.93 5.70
CA TYR A 106 20.94 -1.01 4.36
C TYR A 106 19.88 -1.37 3.32
N GLY A 107 18.61 -1.50 3.75
CA GLY A 107 17.52 -1.78 2.86
C GLY A 107 17.21 -0.61 1.93
N ARG A 108 16.54 -0.92 0.83
CA ARG A 108 16.17 0.09 -0.14
C ARG A 108 15.06 1.00 0.40
N ILE A 109 15.29 2.30 0.29
CA ILE A 109 14.26 3.31 0.57
C ILE A 109 13.49 3.54 -0.72
N TRP A 110 12.23 3.15 -0.71
CA TRP A 110 11.36 3.33 -1.87
C TRP A 110 10.85 4.75 -1.92
N THR A 111 10.92 5.38 -3.07
CA THR A 111 10.39 6.74 -3.24
C THR A 111 8.89 6.70 -3.47
N THR A 112 8.21 7.79 -3.13
CA THR A 112 6.78 7.91 -3.38
C THR A 112 6.42 7.75 -4.86
N PRO A 113 7.13 8.36 -5.82
CA PRO A 113 6.84 8.11 -7.24
C PRO A 113 6.98 6.66 -7.66
N GLU A 114 7.96 5.94 -7.10
CA GLU A 114 8.12 4.51 -7.39
C GLU A 114 6.91 3.71 -6.90
N ILE A 115 6.42 4.01 -5.71
CA ILE A 115 5.26 3.33 -5.14
C ILE A 115 3.99 3.66 -5.92
N VAL A 116 3.80 4.90 -6.32
CA VAL A 116 2.68 5.31 -7.17
C VAL A 116 2.73 4.58 -8.52
N CYS A 117 3.92 4.43 -9.10
CA CYS A 117 4.10 3.66 -10.32
C CYS A 117 3.66 2.21 -10.13
N GLU A 118 3.99 1.60 -9.00
CA GLU A 118 3.55 0.25 -8.66
C GLU A 118 2.02 0.17 -8.54
N CYS A 119 1.39 1.17 -7.91
CA CYS A 119 -0.07 1.25 -7.84
C CYS A 119 -0.69 1.20 -9.24
N LYS A 120 -0.15 1.94 -10.17
CA LYS A 120 -0.65 1.97 -11.55
C LYS A 120 -0.47 0.64 -12.26
N LYS A 121 0.64 -0.05 -12.00
CA LYS A 121 0.87 -1.39 -12.55
C LYS A 121 -0.15 -2.39 -12.00
N VAL A 122 -0.43 -2.33 -10.70
CA VAL A 122 -1.42 -3.21 -10.09
C VAL A 122 -2.81 -2.89 -10.62
N ILE A 123 -3.15 -1.62 -10.77
CA ILE A 123 -4.44 -1.22 -11.36
C ILE A 123 -4.58 -1.77 -12.79
N ASN A 124 -3.54 -1.72 -13.59
CA ASN A 124 -3.57 -2.31 -14.93
C ASN A 124 -3.86 -3.82 -14.87
N GLN A 125 -3.31 -4.52 -13.90
CA GLN A 125 -3.60 -5.93 -13.68
C GLN A 125 -5.07 -6.15 -13.28
N ILE A 126 -5.61 -5.30 -12.42
CA ILE A 126 -7.02 -5.37 -12.01
C ILE A 126 -7.93 -5.19 -13.21
N ILE A 127 -7.64 -4.20 -14.05
CA ILE A 127 -8.42 -3.95 -15.26
C ILE A 127 -8.42 -5.19 -16.17
N LYS A 128 -7.28 -5.82 -16.31
CA LYS A 128 -7.18 -7.05 -17.11
C LYS A 128 -8.01 -8.18 -16.51
N LEU A 129 -7.94 -8.37 -15.19
CA LEU A 129 -8.76 -9.37 -14.50
C LEU A 129 -10.25 -9.11 -14.68
N GLU A 130 -10.68 -7.87 -14.57
CA GLU A 130 -12.09 -7.51 -14.72
C GLU A 130 -12.60 -7.80 -16.14
N LYS A 131 -11.78 -7.60 -17.15
CA LYS A 131 -12.13 -7.96 -18.52
C LYS A 131 -12.31 -9.47 -18.70
N GLU A 132 -11.51 -10.27 -18.03
CA GLU A 132 -11.61 -11.72 -18.07
C GLU A 132 -12.89 -12.21 -17.38
N VAL A 133 -13.28 -11.57 -16.28
CA VAL A 133 -14.49 -11.93 -15.54
C VAL A 133 -15.77 -11.64 -16.33
N THR A 134 -15.77 -10.59 -17.14
CA THR A 134 -16.94 -10.15 -17.87
C THR A 134 -17.12 -10.80 -19.26
N LYS A 135 -16.24 -11.70 -19.61
CA LYS A 135 -16.38 -12.45 -20.86
C LYS A 135 -17.43 -13.53 -20.76
#